data_82e78021a0d0ecea0ba6cee75dcc52dd
#
_entry.id   82e78021a0d0ecea0ba6cee75dcc52dd
#
_cell.length_a   1.000
_cell.length_b   1.000
_cell.length_c   1.000
_cell.angle_alpha   90.00
_cell.angle_beta   90.00
_cell.angle_gamma   90.00
#
_symmetry.space_group_name_H-M   'P 1'
#
loop_
_entity.id
_entity.type
_entity.pdbx_description
1 polymer ?
#
loop_
_entity_poly.entity_id
_entity_poly.type
_entity_poly.pdbx_seq_one_letter_code
_entity_poly.pdbx_strand_id
1 'polypeptide(L)'
;MMTQELSAARKRVTTGDAAVDGLLAGIVAGLAMALFLLVVGALSGVTPAGVIGRFDPAQANSPVVGLFTHLAVSAIYGVIFGLLFQALVRLRPSLPRLGWLVGLVYGLVLYAIARGAFWAGVDSGLAYYTTTILLLAHAVYGLVTGTVIGRKWL
;
A
#
# COMPACT_ATOMS: atom_id res chain seq x y z
N MET A 1 -34.38 2.99 -28.90
CA MET A 1 -33.52 1.81 -28.94
C MET A 1 -32.03 2.15 -28.79
N MET A 2 -31.52 3.25 -29.31
CA MET A 2 -30.09 3.67 -29.23
C MET A 2 -29.59 4.06 -27.84
N THR A 3 -30.47 4.42 -26.91
CA THR A 3 -30.09 4.80 -25.53
C THR A 3 -29.84 3.62 -24.57
N GLN A 4 -30.32 2.42 -24.92
CA GLN A 4 -30.07 1.22 -24.11
C GLN A 4 -28.72 0.54 -24.43
N GLU A 5 -28.21 0.70 -25.64
CA GLU A 5 -26.91 0.12 -26.02
C GLU A 5 -25.72 0.88 -25.40
N LEU A 6 -25.86 2.18 -25.14
CA LEU A 6 -24.84 3.00 -24.47
C LEU A 6 -24.67 2.70 -22.97
N SER A 7 -25.69 2.08 -22.35
CA SER A 7 -25.64 1.67 -20.94
C SER A 7 -24.94 0.32 -20.69
N ALA A 8 -24.69 -0.46 -21.73
CA ALA A 8 -24.20 -1.84 -21.61
C ALA A 8 -22.66 -1.98 -21.62
N ALA A 9 -21.92 -0.92 -21.89
CA ALA A 9 -20.47 -0.97 -22.02
C ALA A 9 -19.74 -0.41 -20.79
N ARG A 10 -20.19 -0.67 -19.58
CA ARG A 10 -19.33 -0.50 -18.40
C ARG A 10 -18.20 -1.53 -18.55
N LYS A 11 -17.05 -1.08 -19.06
CA LYS A 11 -15.88 -1.92 -19.29
C LYS A 11 -15.59 -2.73 -18.02
N ARG A 12 -15.79 -4.05 -18.08
CA ARG A 12 -15.48 -4.93 -16.94
C ARG A 12 -13.99 -4.84 -16.69
N VAL A 13 -13.61 -4.46 -15.47
CA VAL A 13 -12.20 -4.46 -15.04
C VAL A 13 -11.66 -5.88 -15.19
N THR A 14 -10.65 -6.05 -16.05
CA THR A 14 -9.99 -7.35 -16.23
C THR A 14 -9.03 -7.62 -15.06
N THR A 15 -8.58 -8.88 -14.93
CA THR A 15 -7.56 -9.22 -13.93
C THR A 15 -6.24 -8.48 -14.18
N GLY A 16 -5.89 -8.27 -15.45
CA GLY A 16 -4.74 -7.45 -15.82
C GLY A 16 -4.89 -6.00 -15.40
N ASP A 17 -6.06 -5.38 -15.66
CA ASP A 17 -6.35 -4.02 -15.21
C ASP A 17 -6.24 -3.91 -13.68
N ALA A 18 -6.80 -4.88 -12.94
CA ALA A 18 -6.74 -4.89 -11.48
C ALA A 18 -5.29 -4.99 -10.95
N ALA A 19 -4.45 -5.80 -11.60
CA ALA A 19 -3.05 -5.93 -11.24
C ALA A 19 -2.27 -4.62 -11.49
N VAL A 20 -2.47 -3.99 -12.67
CA VAL A 20 -1.81 -2.73 -13.02
C VAL A 20 -2.30 -1.58 -12.12
N ASP A 21 -3.61 -1.49 -11.89
CA ASP A 21 -4.19 -0.49 -11.00
C ASP A 21 -3.66 -0.65 -9.58
N GLY A 22 -3.57 -1.91 -9.12
CA GLY A 22 -2.98 -2.25 -7.83
C GLY A 22 -1.51 -1.86 -7.73
N LEU A 23 -0.70 -2.17 -8.75
CA LEU A 23 0.71 -1.80 -8.81
C LEU A 23 0.90 -0.29 -8.68
N LEU A 24 0.20 0.49 -9.49
CA LEU A 24 0.30 1.96 -9.47
C LEU A 24 -0.19 2.54 -8.13
N ALA A 25 -1.32 2.04 -7.62
CA ALA A 25 -1.84 2.47 -6.32
C ALA A 25 -0.87 2.11 -5.18
N GLY A 26 -0.23 0.93 -5.24
CA GLY A 26 0.78 0.50 -4.28
C GLY A 26 2.02 1.38 -4.28
N ILE A 27 2.51 1.79 -5.45
CA ILE A 27 3.64 2.73 -5.57
C ILE A 27 3.26 4.09 -4.94
N VAL A 28 2.09 4.65 -5.30
CA VAL A 28 1.61 5.92 -4.74
C VAL A 28 1.46 5.83 -3.22
N ALA A 29 0.90 4.73 -2.73
CA ALA A 29 0.74 4.50 -1.29
C ALA A 29 2.09 4.29 -0.57
N GLY A 30 3.05 3.61 -1.22
CA GLY A 30 4.41 3.47 -0.73
C GLY A 30 5.12 4.81 -0.59
N LEU A 31 4.98 5.70 -1.59
CA LEU A 31 5.50 7.06 -1.51
C LEU A 31 4.85 7.86 -0.37
N ALA A 32 3.53 7.75 -0.19
CA ALA A 32 2.83 8.41 0.92
C ALA A 32 3.29 7.88 2.28
N MET A 33 3.49 6.57 2.42
CA MET A 33 4.04 5.95 3.62
C MET A 33 5.48 6.41 3.89
N ALA A 34 6.33 6.44 2.86
CA ALA A 34 7.70 6.93 2.98
C ALA A 34 7.73 8.40 3.40
N LEU A 35 6.88 9.24 2.82
CA LEU A 35 6.75 10.65 3.19
C LEU A 35 6.33 10.80 4.66
N PHE A 36 5.35 10.02 5.12
CA PHE A 36 4.95 10.00 6.53
C PHE A 36 6.16 9.67 7.44
N LEU A 37 6.93 8.63 7.10
CA LEU A 37 8.11 8.24 7.89
C LEU A 37 9.25 9.27 7.80
N LEU A 38 9.40 9.97 6.68
CA LEU A 38 10.35 11.07 6.54
C LEU A 38 9.98 12.24 7.46
N VAL A 39 8.68 12.57 7.57
CA VAL A 39 8.21 13.61 8.51
C VAL A 39 8.48 13.20 9.96
N VAL A 40 8.14 11.96 10.34
CA VAL A 40 8.42 11.43 11.68
C VAL A 40 9.93 11.42 11.96
N GLY A 41 10.75 11.02 11.00
CA GLY A 41 12.20 11.03 11.10
C GLY A 41 12.76 12.44 11.32
N ALA A 42 12.30 13.40 10.54
CA ALA A 42 12.71 14.81 10.69
C ALA A 42 12.39 15.37 12.08
N LEU A 43 11.20 15.06 12.60
CA LEU A 43 10.80 15.45 13.97
C LEU A 43 11.64 14.76 15.05
N SER A 44 12.28 13.63 14.74
CA SER A 44 13.14 12.85 15.62
C SER A 44 14.64 13.11 15.38
N GLY A 45 15.00 14.08 14.55
CA GLY A 45 16.39 14.42 14.22
C GLY A 45 17.11 13.41 13.31
N VAL A 46 16.35 12.52 12.64
CA VAL A 46 16.92 11.54 11.70
C VAL A 46 16.94 12.12 10.29
N THR A 47 18.08 12.00 9.61
CA THR A 47 18.23 12.50 8.23
C THR A 47 17.34 11.73 7.26
N PRO A 48 16.90 12.33 6.13
CA PRO A 48 16.14 11.63 5.10
C PRO A 48 16.83 10.36 4.59
N ALA A 49 18.14 10.41 4.37
CA ALA A 49 18.93 9.25 3.97
C ALA A 49 18.89 8.14 5.04
N GLY A 50 18.98 8.51 6.34
CA GLY A 50 18.86 7.56 7.43
C GLY A 50 17.49 6.91 7.52
N VAL A 51 16.40 7.66 7.26
CA VAL A 51 15.04 7.10 7.23
C VAL A 51 14.89 6.10 6.09
N ILE A 52 15.29 6.49 4.88
CA ILE A 52 15.15 5.65 3.68
C ILE A 52 16.09 4.44 3.75
N GLY A 53 17.30 4.60 4.30
CA GLY A 53 18.24 3.51 4.50
C GLY A 53 17.71 2.37 5.39
N ARG A 54 16.75 2.64 6.29
CA ARG A 54 16.12 1.60 7.12
C ARG A 54 15.30 0.58 6.33
N PHE A 55 14.95 0.88 5.09
CA PHE A 55 14.28 -0.07 4.19
C PHE A 55 15.27 -1.01 3.47
N ASP A 56 16.58 -0.82 3.65
CA ASP A 56 17.60 -1.70 3.07
C ASP A 56 17.57 -3.07 3.76
N PRO A 57 17.26 -4.15 3.04
CA PRO A 57 17.17 -5.49 3.63
C PRO A 57 18.52 -6.04 4.08
N ALA A 58 19.64 -5.54 3.51
CA ALA A 58 20.98 -5.91 3.93
C ALA A 58 21.47 -5.16 5.17
N GLN A 59 20.63 -4.25 5.73
CA GLN A 59 20.94 -3.41 6.89
C GLN A 59 22.21 -2.56 6.74
N ALA A 60 22.66 -2.36 5.49
CA ALA A 60 23.79 -1.49 5.17
C ALA A 60 23.42 0.00 5.19
N ASN A 61 22.15 0.32 5.49
CA ASN A 61 21.58 1.67 5.51
C ASN A 61 21.77 2.44 4.18
N SER A 62 21.77 1.73 3.06
CA SER A 62 21.83 2.33 1.73
C SER A 62 20.48 2.98 1.38
N PRO A 63 20.39 4.32 1.24
CA PRO A 63 19.13 4.96 0.88
C PRO A 63 18.66 4.60 -0.53
N VAL A 64 19.58 4.30 -1.45
CA VAL A 64 19.24 3.89 -2.82
C VAL A 64 18.59 2.51 -2.80
N VAL A 65 19.23 1.53 -2.18
CA VAL A 65 18.67 0.17 -2.04
C VAL A 65 17.37 0.20 -1.26
N GLY A 66 17.35 0.94 -0.15
CA GLY A 66 16.16 1.08 0.69
C GLY A 66 14.95 1.64 -0.08
N LEU A 67 15.15 2.70 -0.88
CA LEU A 67 14.07 3.29 -1.67
C LEU A 67 13.51 2.28 -2.69
N PHE A 68 14.38 1.64 -3.47
CA PHE A 68 13.93 0.67 -4.48
C PHE A 68 13.24 -0.53 -3.85
N THR A 69 13.78 -1.07 -2.75
CA THR A 69 13.15 -2.18 -2.01
C THR A 69 11.78 -1.79 -1.49
N HIS A 70 11.66 -0.61 -0.86
CA HIS A 70 10.39 -0.12 -0.33
C HIS A 70 9.33 0.00 -1.44
N LEU A 71 9.69 0.62 -2.57
CA LEU A 71 8.76 0.80 -3.69
C LEU A 71 8.39 -0.54 -4.34
N ALA A 72 9.35 -1.46 -4.50
CA ALA A 72 9.09 -2.78 -5.06
C ALA A 72 8.12 -3.59 -4.18
N VAL A 73 8.37 -3.63 -2.87
CA VAL A 73 7.48 -4.30 -1.91
C VAL A 73 6.09 -3.64 -1.89
N SER A 74 6.04 -2.30 -1.90
CA SER A 74 4.79 -1.56 -1.96
C SER A 74 3.99 -1.86 -3.24
N ALA A 75 4.67 -1.96 -4.38
CA ALA A 75 4.04 -2.33 -5.65
C ALA A 75 3.46 -3.75 -5.61
N ILE A 76 4.22 -4.73 -5.07
CA ILE A 76 3.76 -6.12 -4.94
C ILE A 76 2.51 -6.19 -4.04
N TYR A 77 2.54 -5.56 -2.88
CA TYR A 77 1.37 -5.51 -2.00
C TYR A 77 0.20 -4.75 -2.64
N GLY A 78 0.47 -3.72 -3.44
CA GLY A 78 -0.55 -3.05 -4.24
C GLY A 78 -1.22 -3.98 -5.25
N VAL A 79 -0.44 -4.81 -5.99
CA VAL A 79 -0.98 -5.83 -6.91
C VAL A 79 -1.88 -6.81 -6.16
N ILE A 80 -1.40 -7.34 -5.02
CA ILE A 80 -2.20 -8.25 -4.19
C ILE A 80 -3.52 -7.60 -3.79
N PHE A 81 -3.47 -6.34 -3.32
CA PHE A 81 -4.68 -5.60 -2.96
C PHE A 81 -5.62 -5.43 -4.15
N GLY A 82 -5.12 -5.03 -5.33
CA GLY A 82 -5.92 -4.84 -6.54
C GLY A 82 -6.68 -6.10 -6.95
N LEU A 83 -6.02 -7.25 -6.91
CA LEU A 83 -6.62 -8.55 -7.22
C LEU A 83 -7.66 -8.97 -6.17
N LEU A 84 -7.34 -8.81 -4.88
CA LEU A 84 -8.29 -9.06 -3.78
C LEU A 84 -9.50 -8.15 -3.86
N PHE A 85 -9.28 -6.86 -4.11
CA PHE A 85 -10.34 -5.88 -4.22
C PHE A 85 -11.27 -6.19 -5.40
N GLN A 86 -10.72 -6.60 -6.55
CA GLN A 86 -11.53 -7.07 -7.68
C GLN A 86 -12.41 -8.26 -7.30
N ALA A 87 -11.87 -9.25 -6.59
CA ALA A 87 -12.65 -10.40 -6.15
C ALA A 87 -13.79 -9.97 -5.21
N LEU A 88 -13.52 -9.05 -4.26
CA LEU A 88 -14.53 -8.52 -3.35
C LEU A 88 -15.61 -7.70 -4.07
N VAL A 89 -15.25 -6.89 -5.05
CA VAL A 89 -16.21 -6.09 -5.85
C VAL A 89 -17.13 -6.98 -6.68
N ARG A 90 -16.65 -8.12 -7.15
CA ARG A 90 -17.51 -9.12 -7.83
C ARG A 90 -18.59 -9.69 -6.91
N LEU A 91 -18.29 -9.83 -5.61
CA LEU A 91 -19.25 -10.28 -4.59
C LEU A 91 -20.16 -9.14 -4.11
N ARG A 92 -19.62 -7.92 -4.04
CA ARG A 92 -20.34 -6.72 -3.59
C ARG A 92 -20.03 -5.52 -4.48
N PRO A 93 -20.85 -5.24 -5.51
CA PRO A 93 -20.62 -4.13 -6.46
C PRO A 93 -20.64 -2.73 -5.84
N SER A 94 -21.16 -2.55 -4.63
CA SER A 94 -21.16 -1.28 -3.90
C SER A 94 -19.84 -0.99 -3.15
N LEU A 95 -18.95 -1.98 -3.06
CA LEU A 95 -17.71 -1.92 -2.27
C LEU A 95 -16.75 -0.79 -2.68
N PRO A 96 -16.65 -0.36 -3.96
CA PRO A 96 -15.76 0.74 -4.34
C PRO A 96 -15.99 2.04 -3.55
N ARG A 97 -17.22 2.30 -3.10
CA ARG A 97 -17.52 3.45 -2.22
C ARG A 97 -16.85 3.37 -0.85
N LEU A 98 -16.55 2.17 -0.39
CA LEU A 98 -15.86 1.87 0.87
C LEU A 98 -14.38 1.48 0.65
N GLY A 99 -13.83 1.79 -0.54
CA GLY A 99 -12.46 1.43 -0.89
C GLY A 99 -11.44 1.86 0.16
N TRP A 100 -11.58 3.07 0.70
CA TRP A 100 -10.73 3.59 1.78
C TRP A 100 -10.76 2.72 3.04
N LEU A 101 -11.94 2.21 3.41
CA LEU A 101 -12.10 1.34 4.59
C LEU A 101 -11.49 -0.04 4.36
N VAL A 102 -11.75 -0.63 3.18
CA VAL A 102 -11.15 -1.92 2.78
C VAL A 102 -9.62 -1.80 2.73
N GLY A 103 -9.12 -0.69 2.19
CA GLY A 103 -7.69 -0.41 2.18
C GLY A 103 -7.12 -0.24 3.58
N LEU A 104 -7.80 0.48 4.47
CA LEU A 104 -7.37 0.61 5.87
C LEU A 104 -7.24 -0.75 6.54
N VAL A 105 -8.25 -1.61 6.43
CA VAL A 105 -8.21 -2.98 6.99
C VAL A 105 -7.04 -3.76 6.40
N TYR A 106 -6.83 -3.67 5.08
CA TYR A 106 -5.69 -4.30 4.43
C TYR A 106 -4.34 -3.81 4.99
N GLY A 107 -4.16 -2.50 5.14
CA GLY A 107 -2.95 -1.92 5.75
C GLY A 107 -2.70 -2.42 7.18
N LEU A 108 -3.77 -2.55 7.99
CA LEU A 108 -3.66 -3.11 9.34
C LEU A 108 -3.27 -4.60 9.32
N VAL A 109 -3.75 -5.37 8.35
CA VAL A 109 -3.34 -6.77 8.15
C VAL A 109 -1.85 -6.84 7.78
N LEU A 110 -1.38 -5.98 6.87
CA LEU A 110 0.05 -5.91 6.51
C LEU A 110 0.91 -5.53 7.72
N TYR A 111 0.44 -4.60 8.56
CA TYR A 111 1.10 -4.28 9.83
C TYR A 111 1.21 -5.52 10.74
N ALA A 112 0.13 -6.27 10.90
CA ALA A 112 0.14 -7.48 11.74
C ALA A 112 1.12 -8.54 11.20
N ILE A 113 1.20 -8.70 9.88
CA ILE A 113 2.18 -9.58 9.22
C ILE A 113 3.61 -9.11 9.50
N ALA A 114 3.90 -7.82 9.32
CA ALA A 114 5.22 -7.25 9.59
C ALA A 114 5.63 -7.44 11.07
N ARG A 115 4.73 -7.20 12.00
CA ARG A 115 4.97 -7.43 13.44
C ARG A 115 5.23 -8.90 13.76
N GLY A 116 4.46 -9.80 13.14
CA GLY A 116 4.67 -11.24 13.28
C GLY A 116 6.05 -11.68 12.77
N ALA A 117 6.51 -11.13 11.64
CA ALA A 117 7.83 -11.39 11.11
C ALA A 117 8.95 -10.91 12.08
N PHE A 118 8.81 -9.73 12.69
CA PHE A 118 9.78 -9.25 13.68
C PHE A 118 9.82 -10.13 14.94
N TRP A 119 8.67 -10.62 15.42
CA TRP A 119 8.63 -11.57 16.52
C TRP A 119 9.25 -12.94 16.16
N ALA A 120 9.17 -13.31 14.89
CA ALA A 120 9.82 -14.52 14.38
C ALA A 120 11.33 -14.35 14.15
N GLY A 121 11.91 -13.20 14.51
CA GLY A 121 13.35 -12.96 14.44
C GLY A 121 13.84 -12.45 13.07
N VAL A 122 12.95 -11.94 12.22
CA VAL A 122 13.36 -11.26 10.98
C VAL A 122 13.97 -9.91 11.34
N ASP A 123 15.26 -9.78 11.14
CA ASP A 123 15.97 -8.52 11.34
C ASP A 123 15.58 -7.50 10.27
N SER A 124 15.24 -6.29 10.72
CA SER A 124 14.89 -5.19 9.83
C SER A 124 15.19 -3.84 10.48
N GLY A 125 15.72 -2.91 9.71
CA GLY A 125 15.88 -1.51 10.13
C GLY A 125 14.56 -0.84 10.51
N LEU A 126 13.42 -1.42 10.11
CA LEU A 126 12.09 -0.92 10.51
C LEU A 126 11.75 -1.23 11.97
N ALA A 127 12.43 -2.18 12.61
CA ALA A 127 12.26 -2.48 14.03
C ALA A 127 12.63 -1.30 14.96
N TYR A 128 13.39 -0.32 14.45
CA TYR A 128 13.66 0.94 15.17
C TYR A 128 12.44 1.84 15.35
N TYR A 129 11.38 1.65 14.55
CA TYR A 129 10.15 2.41 14.72
C TYR A 129 9.28 1.82 15.82
N THR A 130 8.66 2.69 16.61
CA THR A 130 7.69 2.25 17.62
C THR A 130 6.50 1.55 16.96
N THR A 131 5.85 0.69 17.71
CA THR A 131 4.61 -0.01 17.29
C THR A 131 3.58 0.96 16.70
N THR A 132 3.39 2.12 17.35
CA THR A 132 2.44 3.14 16.91
C THR A 132 2.82 3.75 15.57
N ILE A 133 4.09 4.10 15.36
CA ILE A 133 4.56 4.69 14.10
C ILE A 133 4.38 3.69 12.95
N LEU A 134 4.75 2.42 13.14
CA LEU A 134 4.58 1.39 12.13
C LEU A 134 3.10 1.13 11.80
N LEU A 135 2.24 1.12 12.83
CA LEU A 135 0.80 0.96 12.63
C LEU A 135 0.22 2.11 11.81
N LEU A 136 0.57 3.36 12.15
CA LEU A 136 0.12 4.54 11.41
C LEU A 136 0.66 4.56 9.97
N ALA A 137 1.92 4.17 9.77
CA ALA A 137 2.52 4.07 8.44
C ALA A 137 1.76 3.08 7.55
N HIS A 138 1.42 1.90 8.07
CA HIS A 138 0.62 0.91 7.33
C HIS A 138 -0.84 1.36 7.15
N ALA A 139 -1.41 2.08 8.11
CA ALA A 139 -2.73 2.69 7.95
C ALA A 139 -2.74 3.72 6.80
N VAL A 140 -1.70 4.58 6.70
CA VAL A 140 -1.53 5.52 5.57
C VAL A 140 -1.42 4.75 4.25
N TYR A 141 -0.59 3.72 4.18
CA TYR A 141 -0.46 2.88 3.00
C TYR A 141 -1.82 2.30 2.56
N GLY A 142 -2.52 1.68 3.49
CA GLY A 142 -3.82 1.06 3.21
C GLY A 142 -4.89 2.07 2.79
N LEU A 143 -5.00 3.20 3.49
CA LEU A 143 -5.94 4.27 3.16
C LEU A 143 -5.71 4.82 1.74
N VAL A 144 -4.46 5.09 1.38
CA VAL A 144 -4.12 5.62 0.05
C VAL A 144 -4.41 4.58 -1.03
N THR A 145 -3.94 3.33 -0.86
CA THR A 145 -4.17 2.25 -1.83
C THR A 145 -5.67 2.05 -2.06
N GLY A 146 -6.44 1.91 -0.98
CA GLY A 146 -7.88 1.67 -1.06
C GLY A 146 -8.66 2.84 -1.63
N THR A 147 -8.25 4.07 -1.33
CA THR A 147 -8.88 5.28 -1.88
C THR A 147 -8.62 5.41 -3.39
N VAL A 148 -7.38 5.20 -3.82
CA VAL A 148 -7.00 5.29 -5.24
C VAL A 148 -7.78 4.27 -6.07
N ILE A 149 -7.77 2.99 -5.66
CA ILE A 149 -8.48 1.93 -6.39
C ILE A 149 -10.00 2.13 -6.29
N GLY A 150 -10.52 2.43 -5.11
CA GLY A 150 -11.96 2.64 -4.92
C GLY A 150 -12.51 3.74 -5.82
N ARG A 151 -11.82 4.89 -5.93
CA ARG A 151 -12.22 5.99 -6.82
C ARG A 151 -12.16 5.62 -8.30
N LYS A 152 -11.17 4.84 -8.70
CA LYS A 152 -11.00 4.44 -10.09
C LYS A 152 -12.09 3.47 -10.55
N TRP A 153 -12.69 2.72 -9.64
CA TRP A 153 -13.69 1.69 -9.94
C TRP A 153 -15.13 2.12 -9.64
N LEU A 154 -15.36 3.38 -9.20
CA LEU A 154 -16.67 4.03 -9.10
C LEU A 154 -17.22 4.40 -10.47
#